data_aebc26555a7ae8f4452c36b14bb4abe0
#
_entry.id   aebc26555a7ae8f4452c36b14bb4abe0
#
_cell.length_a   1.000
_cell.length_b   1.000
_cell.length_c   1.000
_cell.angle_alpha   90.00
_cell.angle_beta   90.00
_cell.angle_gamma   90.00
#
_symmetry.space_group_name_H-M   'P 1'
#
loop_
_entity.id
_entity.type
_entity.pdbx_description
1 polymer ?
#
loop_
_entity_poly.entity_id
_entity_poly.type
_entity_poly.pdbx_seq_one_letter_code
_entity_poly.pdbx_strand_id
1 'polypeptide(L)'
;MAAIPTPRTPQLLQLADWILRPLHYMETGQQKLGDIFRARGSLIDWIFVSHPAALKYMLTHDNQEFSAPGELNAILKPILGEHSVIMLSGADHQNRRKLIMPPFHGERLKVYGELIRDLTREAMAELEPGTTFKGRDMTQKISMRVILQAVFGLHAGERYNQLEQLLKKRLDLAGSPLASTLIFIPFLRKDVGPWSPGGKINALQQKIDQLLFEEIRERRAN
;
A
#
# COMPACT_ATOMS: atom_id res chain seq x y z
N MET A 1 23.09 -22.06 19.19
CA MET A 1 21.85 -21.37 18.68
C MET A 1 20.92 -22.42 18.12
N ALA A 2 19.66 -22.46 18.53
CA ALA A 2 18.67 -23.35 17.92
C ALA A 2 18.42 -22.93 16.46
N ALA A 3 18.37 -23.88 15.54
CA ALA A 3 18.12 -23.61 14.14
C ALA A 3 16.64 -23.17 13.98
N ILE A 4 16.41 -22.10 13.22
CA ILE A 4 15.04 -21.63 12.92
C ILE A 4 14.35 -22.70 12.08
N PRO A 5 13.17 -23.21 12.52
CA PRO A 5 12.41 -24.21 11.78
C PRO A 5 12.10 -23.75 10.36
N THR A 6 12.20 -24.67 9.41
CA THR A 6 11.99 -24.39 7.98
C THR A 6 11.05 -25.44 7.40
N PRO A 7 10.05 -25.07 6.58
CA PRO A 7 9.20 -26.04 5.90
C PRO A 7 10.03 -27.00 5.03
N ARG A 8 9.64 -28.26 5.02
CA ARG A 8 10.30 -29.30 4.20
C ARG A 8 9.78 -29.36 2.75
N THR A 9 8.71 -28.64 2.46
CA THR A 9 8.12 -28.58 1.11
C THR A 9 9.09 -27.94 0.12
N PRO A 10 9.08 -28.34 -1.17
CA PRO A 10 9.88 -27.71 -2.20
C PRO A 10 9.59 -26.21 -2.33
N GLN A 11 10.62 -25.41 -2.61
CA GLN A 11 10.56 -23.95 -2.66
C GLN A 11 9.46 -23.41 -3.60
N LEU A 12 9.31 -24.01 -4.78
CA LEU A 12 8.30 -23.60 -5.75
C LEU A 12 6.86 -23.80 -5.23
N LEU A 13 6.62 -24.87 -4.47
CA LEU A 13 5.32 -25.12 -3.86
C LEU A 13 5.05 -24.14 -2.71
N GLN A 14 6.08 -23.78 -1.91
CA GLN A 14 5.97 -22.74 -0.90
C GLN A 14 5.61 -21.40 -1.53
N LEU A 15 6.26 -21.02 -2.62
CA LEU A 15 5.99 -19.78 -3.35
C LEU A 15 4.57 -19.77 -3.94
N ALA A 16 4.14 -20.88 -4.54
CA ALA A 16 2.79 -21.00 -5.08
C ALA A 16 1.72 -20.89 -3.98
N ASP A 17 1.92 -21.54 -2.85
CA ASP A 17 0.99 -21.46 -1.71
C ASP A 17 0.97 -20.04 -1.10
N TRP A 18 2.12 -19.39 -0.99
CA TRP A 18 2.24 -18.00 -0.58
C TRP A 18 1.48 -17.04 -1.51
N ILE A 19 1.59 -17.19 -2.83
CA ILE A 19 0.93 -16.32 -3.81
C ILE A 19 -0.58 -16.56 -3.82
N LEU A 20 -1.01 -17.81 -3.80
CA LEU A 20 -2.42 -18.17 -3.97
C LEU A 20 -3.20 -18.10 -2.66
N ARG A 21 -2.58 -18.43 -1.52
CA ARG A 21 -3.23 -18.54 -0.21
C ARG A 21 -2.31 -18.04 0.93
N PRO A 22 -1.93 -16.74 0.94
CA PRO A 22 -0.93 -16.22 1.86
C PRO A 22 -1.29 -16.42 3.34
N LEU A 23 -2.54 -16.19 3.72
CA LEU A 23 -2.97 -16.40 5.11
C LEU A 23 -2.87 -17.87 5.52
N HIS A 24 -3.34 -18.78 4.68
CA HIS A 24 -3.24 -20.22 4.92
C HIS A 24 -1.78 -20.68 5.07
N TYR A 25 -0.89 -20.15 4.23
CA TYR A 25 0.54 -20.44 4.32
C TYR A 25 1.13 -20.02 5.67
N MET A 26 0.84 -18.79 6.11
CA MET A 26 1.31 -18.27 7.39
C MET A 26 0.74 -19.02 8.59
N GLU A 27 -0.56 -19.25 8.62
CA GLU A 27 -1.24 -20.00 9.70
C GLU A 27 -0.73 -21.45 9.80
N THR A 28 -0.61 -22.14 8.66
CA THR A 28 -0.09 -23.50 8.62
C THR A 28 1.39 -23.56 9.04
N GLY A 29 2.17 -22.56 8.64
CA GLY A 29 3.57 -22.43 9.07
C GLY A 29 3.67 -22.27 10.58
N GLN A 30 2.90 -21.37 11.17
CA GLN A 30 2.86 -21.16 12.62
C GLN A 30 2.43 -22.44 13.36
N GLN A 31 1.36 -23.08 12.92
CA GLN A 31 0.85 -24.29 13.59
C GLN A 31 1.84 -25.46 13.56
N LYS A 32 2.58 -25.64 12.47
CA LYS A 32 3.50 -26.77 12.29
C LYS A 32 4.92 -26.51 12.79
N LEU A 33 5.38 -25.27 12.74
CA LEU A 33 6.77 -24.90 12.97
C LEU A 33 6.96 -23.98 14.18
N GLY A 34 5.87 -23.40 14.71
CA GLY A 34 5.89 -22.45 15.81
C GLY A 34 5.87 -21.00 15.37
N ASP A 35 5.90 -20.10 16.34
CA ASP A 35 5.73 -18.65 16.14
C ASP A 35 6.87 -17.96 15.37
N ILE A 36 7.99 -18.64 15.20
CA ILE A 36 9.14 -18.14 14.44
C ILE A 36 9.59 -19.24 13.48
N PHE A 37 9.45 -19.01 12.19
CA PHE A 37 9.89 -19.95 11.18
C PHE A 37 10.47 -19.26 9.94
N ARG A 38 11.33 -19.97 9.22
CA ARG A 38 11.95 -19.50 7.98
C ARG A 38 11.19 -20.01 6.78
N ALA A 39 10.77 -19.12 5.89
CA ALA A 39 10.28 -19.46 4.56
C ALA A 39 11.38 -19.20 3.53
N ARG A 40 11.63 -20.17 2.66
CA ARG A 40 12.62 -20.03 1.58
C ARG A 40 12.02 -19.24 0.42
N GLY A 41 12.51 -18.02 0.21
CA GLY A 41 12.18 -17.20 -0.95
C GLY A 41 13.05 -17.52 -2.16
N SER A 42 12.68 -17.05 -3.34
CA SER A 42 13.48 -17.22 -4.56
C SER A 42 14.76 -16.40 -4.56
N LEU A 43 14.75 -15.24 -3.91
CA LEU A 43 15.86 -14.28 -3.83
C LEU A 43 16.31 -14.04 -2.40
N ILE A 44 15.39 -14.06 -1.45
CA ILE A 44 15.63 -13.74 -0.04
C ILE A 44 14.84 -14.73 0.80
N ASP A 45 15.46 -15.27 1.85
CA ASP A 45 14.77 -16.03 2.88
C ASP A 45 14.00 -15.08 3.80
N TRP A 46 12.75 -15.42 4.08
CA TRP A 46 11.90 -14.68 5.00
C TRP A 46 11.84 -15.36 6.34
N ILE A 47 11.87 -14.60 7.42
CA ILE A 47 11.58 -15.10 8.76
C ILE A 47 10.23 -14.55 9.17
N PHE A 48 9.26 -15.43 9.36
CA PHE A 48 7.96 -15.08 9.91
C PHE A 48 8.03 -15.10 11.43
N VAL A 49 7.52 -14.04 12.04
CA VAL A 49 7.44 -13.86 13.48
C VAL A 49 6.01 -13.50 13.83
N SER A 50 5.35 -14.32 14.66
CA SER A 50 3.98 -14.10 15.14
C SER A 50 3.88 -13.97 16.65
N HIS A 51 4.96 -14.27 17.40
CA HIS A 51 4.95 -14.16 18.85
C HIS A 51 4.85 -12.71 19.32
N PRO A 52 3.83 -12.32 20.14
CA PRO A 52 3.59 -10.93 20.51
C PRO A 52 4.77 -10.23 21.17
N ALA A 53 5.50 -10.92 22.06
CA ALA A 53 6.67 -10.35 22.74
C ALA A 53 7.82 -10.09 21.75
N ALA A 54 8.04 -10.98 20.77
CA ALA A 54 9.06 -10.80 19.74
C ALA A 54 8.70 -9.62 18.82
N LEU A 55 7.43 -9.51 18.39
CA LEU A 55 6.95 -8.38 17.62
C LEU A 55 7.12 -7.06 18.39
N LYS A 56 6.73 -7.03 19.67
CA LYS A 56 6.93 -5.85 20.51
C LYS A 56 8.41 -5.47 20.58
N TYR A 57 9.28 -6.43 20.81
CA TYR A 57 10.72 -6.20 20.88
C TYR A 57 11.26 -5.60 19.57
N MET A 58 10.95 -6.22 18.44
CA MET A 58 11.39 -5.73 17.11
C MET A 58 10.91 -4.29 16.84
N LEU A 59 9.64 -3.99 17.12
CA LEU A 59 9.06 -2.68 16.85
C LEU A 59 9.54 -1.57 17.82
N THR A 60 10.03 -1.95 19.01
CA THR A 60 10.56 -0.98 19.98
C THR A 60 12.07 -0.76 19.89
N HIS A 61 12.79 -1.63 19.16
CA HIS A 61 14.24 -1.55 18.94
C HIS A 61 14.57 -1.23 17.48
N ASP A 62 13.62 -0.61 16.77
CA ASP A 62 13.81 -0.10 15.42
C ASP A 62 14.95 0.93 15.40
N ASN A 63 15.79 0.87 14.37
CA ASN A 63 17.01 1.67 14.19
C ASN A 63 18.15 1.41 15.20
N GLN A 64 18.01 0.44 16.07
CA GLN A 64 19.08 -0.01 16.98
C GLN A 64 19.60 -1.39 16.57
N GLU A 65 18.78 -2.41 16.79
CA GLU A 65 19.09 -3.80 16.44
C GLU A 65 18.44 -4.25 15.13
N PHE A 66 17.32 -3.60 14.77
CA PHE A 66 16.58 -3.88 13.56
C PHE A 66 16.58 -2.66 12.65
N SER A 67 16.58 -2.90 11.36
CA SER A 67 16.42 -1.85 10.35
C SER A 67 15.39 -2.26 9.32
N ALA A 68 14.66 -1.27 8.78
CA ALA A 68 13.73 -1.45 7.68
C ALA A 68 14.27 -0.73 6.44
N PRO A 69 15.29 -1.29 5.75
CA PRO A 69 15.88 -0.63 4.59
C PRO A 69 14.89 -0.57 3.43
N GLY A 70 14.77 0.61 2.82
CA GLY A 70 13.84 0.86 1.71
C GLY A 70 14.10 -0.05 0.50
N GLU A 71 15.34 -0.50 0.32
CA GLU A 71 15.75 -1.41 -0.75
C GLU A 71 15.01 -2.76 -0.70
N LEU A 72 14.67 -3.25 0.50
CA LEU A 72 13.86 -4.47 0.64
C LEU A 72 12.43 -4.28 0.15
N ASN A 73 11.96 -3.05 0.12
CA ASN A 73 10.65 -2.69 -0.42
C ASN A 73 10.65 -2.48 -1.93
N ALA A 74 11.77 -2.69 -2.63
CA ALA A 74 11.90 -2.51 -4.08
C ALA A 74 10.86 -3.30 -4.89
N ILE A 75 10.31 -4.38 -4.32
CA ILE A 75 9.19 -5.13 -4.87
C ILE A 75 7.93 -4.27 -5.04
N LEU A 76 7.75 -3.23 -4.21
CA LEU A 76 6.61 -2.30 -4.24
C LEU A 76 6.84 -1.09 -5.16
N LYS A 77 8.06 -0.90 -5.67
CA LYS A 77 8.42 0.22 -6.55
C LYS A 77 7.48 0.43 -7.73
N PRO A 78 6.98 -0.63 -8.43
CA PRO A 78 6.03 -0.46 -9.53
C PRO A 78 4.68 0.10 -9.11
N ILE A 79 4.31 -0.06 -7.83
CA ILE A 79 3.03 0.38 -7.28
C ILE A 79 3.15 1.77 -6.65
N LEU A 80 4.21 1.99 -5.86
CA LEU A 80 4.36 3.17 -5.02
C LEU A 80 5.27 4.26 -5.62
N GLY A 81 6.02 3.92 -6.66
CA GLY A 81 7.02 4.81 -7.25
C GLY A 81 8.33 4.86 -6.44
N GLU A 82 9.37 5.45 -7.04
CA GLU A 82 10.72 5.51 -6.46
C GLU A 82 10.84 6.49 -5.29
N HIS A 83 10.02 7.52 -5.28
CA HIS A 83 10.10 8.62 -4.31
C HIS A 83 9.21 8.43 -3.08
N SER A 84 8.54 7.27 -2.99
CA SER A 84 7.74 6.95 -1.81
C SER A 84 8.62 6.84 -0.57
N VAL A 85 8.13 7.37 0.57
CA VAL A 85 8.86 7.30 1.84
C VAL A 85 9.23 5.86 2.25
N ILE A 86 8.43 4.91 1.82
CA ILE A 86 8.63 3.47 2.09
C ILE A 86 9.84 2.88 1.33
N MET A 87 10.29 3.58 0.25
CA MET A 87 11.46 3.22 -0.55
C MET A 87 12.75 3.83 -0.02
N LEU A 88 12.67 4.74 0.93
CA LEU A 88 13.81 5.48 1.46
C LEU A 88 14.38 4.80 2.71
N SER A 89 15.66 5.01 2.96
CA SER A 89 16.40 4.49 4.12
C SER A 89 17.10 5.62 4.87
N GLY A 90 17.42 5.39 6.14
CA GLY A 90 18.28 6.27 6.95
C GLY A 90 17.81 7.72 7.01
N ALA A 91 18.72 8.64 6.76
CA ALA A 91 18.48 10.09 6.86
C ALA A 91 17.42 10.58 5.84
N ASP A 92 17.41 10.05 4.63
CA ASP A 92 16.44 10.44 3.60
C ASP A 92 15.01 10.05 4.01
N HIS A 93 14.83 8.86 4.57
CA HIS A 93 13.55 8.43 5.15
C HIS A 93 13.12 9.38 6.27
N GLN A 94 14.01 9.68 7.23
CA GLN A 94 13.71 10.55 8.36
C GLN A 94 13.33 11.96 7.91
N ASN A 95 14.08 12.53 6.97
CA ASN A 95 13.82 13.87 6.44
C ASN A 95 12.48 13.92 5.70
N ARG A 96 12.20 12.94 4.86
CA ARG A 96 10.92 12.86 4.14
C ARG A 96 9.75 12.68 5.11
N ARG A 97 9.91 11.82 6.11
CA ARG A 97 8.90 11.59 7.15
C ARG A 97 8.57 12.86 7.93
N LYS A 98 9.59 13.63 8.34
CA LYS A 98 9.39 14.91 9.02
C LYS A 98 8.56 15.90 8.20
N LEU A 99 8.71 15.90 6.88
CA LEU A 99 7.94 16.79 5.99
C LEU A 99 6.46 16.38 5.89
N ILE A 100 6.16 15.09 5.90
CA ILE A 100 4.79 14.61 5.71
C ILE A 100 4.01 14.41 7.02
N MET A 101 4.67 14.38 8.17
CA MET A 101 4.04 14.12 9.47
C MET A 101 3.12 15.23 10.00
N PRO A 102 3.40 16.55 9.80
CA PRO A 102 2.60 17.62 10.42
C PRO A 102 1.09 17.55 10.17
N PRO A 103 0.59 17.17 8.97
CA PRO A 103 -0.84 17.01 8.74
C PRO A 103 -1.51 15.92 9.60
N PHE A 104 -0.74 14.99 10.15
CA PHE A 104 -1.29 13.83 10.88
C PHE A 104 -1.20 13.96 12.41
N HIS A 105 -0.98 15.16 12.93
CA HIS A 105 -0.84 15.38 14.38
C HIS A 105 -1.76 16.46 14.94
N GLY A 106 -2.06 16.33 16.23
CA GLY A 106 -2.73 17.37 17.04
C GLY A 106 -4.18 17.65 16.63
N GLU A 107 -4.55 18.92 16.65
CA GLU A 107 -5.92 19.38 16.34
C GLU A 107 -6.39 19.02 14.94
N ARG A 108 -5.48 18.83 13.96
CA ARG A 108 -5.85 18.42 12.62
C ARG A 108 -6.54 17.07 12.58
N LEU A 109 -6.21 16.15 13.49
CA LEU A 109 -6.90 14.85 13.58
C LEU A 109 -8.36 15.00 13.99
N LYS A 110 -8.71 16.00 14.82
CA LYS A 110 -10.11 16.29 15.17
C LYS A 110 -10.89 16.77 13.95
N VAL A 111 -10.30 17.70 13.18
CA VAL A 111 -10.90 18.19 11.93
C VAL A 111 -11.11 17.06 10.93
N TYR A 112 -10.15 16.13 10.84
CA TYR A 112 -10.32 14.94 9.99
C TYR A 112 -11.44 14.04 10.49
N GLY A 113 -11.64 13.92 11.82
CA GLY A 113 -12.76 13.17 12.38
C GLY A 113 -14.11 13.73 11.93
N GLU A 114 -14.27 15.05 11.91
CA GLU A 114 -15.48 15.70 11.40
C GLU A 114 -15.65 15.48 9.90
N LEU A 115 -14.59 15.67 9.11
CA LEU A 115 -14.60 15.43 7.69
C LEU A 115 -14.99 13.97 7.36
N ILE A 116 -14.40 12.99 8.04
CA ILE A 116 -14.73 11.57 7.86
C ILE A 116 -16.20 11.32 8.16
N ARG A 117 -16.71 11.89 9.27
CA ARG A 117 -18.12 11.76 9.64
C ARG A 117 -19.04 12.30 8.54
N ASP A 118 -18.74 13.48 8.02
CA ASP A 118 -19.60 14.15 7.05
C ASP A 118 -19.57 13.45 5.69
N LEU A 119 -18.39 13.07 5.21
CA LEU A 119 -18.24 12.26 3.98
C LEU A 119 -18.90 10.86 4.12
N THR A 120 -18.88 10.29 5.31
CA THR A 120 -19.58 9.02 5.58
C THR A 120 -21.08 9.18 5.51
N ARG A 121 -21.63 10.27 6.09
CA ARG A 121 -23.06 10.59 6.01
C ARG A 121 -23.52 10.82 4.56
N GLU A 122 -22.73 11.57 3.79
CA GLU A 122 -23.01 11.76 2.37
C GLU A 122 -23.04 10.43 1.60
N ALA A 123 -22.02 9.58 1.79
CA ALA A 123 -21.97 8.30 1.13
C ALA A 123 -23.12 7.37 1.53
N MET A 124 -23.54 7.39 2.80
CA MET A 124 -24.68 6.61 3.28
C MET A 124 -26.02 7.15 2.78
N ALA A 125 -26.15 8.44 2.58
CA ALA A 125 -27.36 9.06 2.03
C ALA A 125 -27.62 8.66 0.57
N GLU A 126 -26.62 8.18 -0.14
CA GLU A 126 -26.76 7.64 -1.50
C GLU A 126 -27.35 6.21 -1.50
N LEU A 127 -27.45 5.56 -0.35
CA LEU A 127 -27.97 4.20 -0.24
C LEU A 127 -29.49 4.22 -0.08
N GLU A 128 -30.17 3.45 -0.91
CA GLU A 128 -31.61 3.24 -0.78
C GLU A 128 -31.91 2.09 0.18
N PRO A 129 -32.85 2.24 1.15
CA PRO A 129 -33.27 1.17 2.03
C PRO A 129 -33.73 -0.08 1.27
N GLY A 130 -33.23 -1.24 1.68
CA GLY A 130 -33.57 -2.52 1.03
C GLY A 130 -32.70 -2.88 -0.18
N THR A 131 -31.77 -2.03 -0.59
CA THR A 131 -30.80 -2.34 -1.66
C THR A 131 -29.54 -3.02 -1.12
N THR A 132 -28.98 -3.93 -1.92
CA THR A 132 -27.68 -4.55 -1.61
C THR A 132 -26.55 -3.73 -2.20
N PHE A 133 -25.55 -3.41 -1.41
CA PHE A 133 -24.36 -2.68 -1.86
C PHE A 133 -23.08 -3.42 -1.45
N LYS A 134 -21.97 -3.12 -2.15
CA LYS A 134 -20.66 -3.63 -1.81
C LYS A 134 -19.99 -2.71 -0.79
N GLY A 135 -19.88 -3.18 0.46
CA GLY A 135 -19.26 -2.39 1.54
C GLY A 135 -17.86 -1.89 1.20
N ARG A 136 -17.06 -2.68 0.47
CA ARG A 136 -15.72 -2.28 -0.01
C ARG A 136 -15.78 -1.04 -0.90
N ASP A 137 -16.69 -0.97 -1.86
CA ASP A 137 -16.78 0.14 -2.81
C ASP A 137 -17.13 1.43 -2.06
N MET A 138 -18.03 1.36 -1.09
CA MET A 138 -18.40 2.47 -0.24
C MET A 138 -17.25 2.95 0.64
N THR A 139 -16.61 2.06 1.36
CA THR A 139 -15.48 2.42 2.23
C THR A 139 -14.28 2.95 1.45
N GLN A 140 -14.02 2.41 0.26
CA GLN A 140 -12.99 2.91 -0.64
C GLN A 140 -13.32 4.34 -1.14
N LYS A 141 -14.59 4.61 -1.47
CA LYS A 141 -15.05 5.95 -1.87
C LYS A 141 -14.83 6.96 -0.73
N ILE A 142 -15.26 6.62 0.49
CA ILE A 142 -15.07 7.48 1.67
C ILE A 142 -13.57 7.74 1.91
N SER A 143 -12.75 6.69 1.97
CA SER A 143 -11.31 6.83 2.21
C SER A 143 -10.61 7.67 1.14
N MET A 144 -10.99 7.50 -0.13
CA MET A 144 -10.44 8.28 -1.23
C MET A 144 -10.78 9.76 -1.10
N ARG A 145 -12.04 10.09 -0.80
CA ARG A 145 -12.49 11.47 -0.59
C ARG A 145 -11.78 12.12 0.60
N VAL A 146 -11.60 11.37 1.70
CA VAL A 146 -10.83 11.85 2.86
C VAL A 146 -9.40 12.18 2.46
N ILE A 147 -8.71 11.30 1.72
CA ILE A 147 -7.33 11.56 1.28
C ILE A 147 -7.26 12.78 0.37
N LEU A 148 -8.14 12.89 -0.61
CA LEU A 148 -8.16 14.00 -1.55
C LEU A 148 -8.38 15.34 -0.84
N GLN A 149 -9.25 15.39 0.16
CA GLN A 149 -9.55 16.62 0.89
C GLN A 149 -8.54 16.90 2.01
N ALA A 150 -8.23 15.92 2.86
CA ALA A 150 -7.38 16.10 4.02
C ALA A 150 -5.90 16.23 3.69
N VAL A 151 -5.40 15.45 2.72
CA VAL A 151 -3.96 15.39 2.38
C VAL A 151 -3.65 16.31 1.22
N PHE A 152 -4.43 16.24 0.14
CA PHE A 152 -4.20 17.06 -1.04
C PHE A 152 -4.93 18.40 -0.99
N GLY A 153 -5.86 18.61 -0.02
CA GLY A 153 -6.64 19.84 0.10
C GLY A 153 -7.50 20.12 -1.15
N LEU A 154 -7.86 19.09 -1.90
CA LEU A 154 -8.69 19.19 -3.08
C LEU A 154 -10.16 19.13 -2.68
N HIS A 155 -10.90 20.16 -3.04
CA HIS A 155 -12.34 20.20 -2.86
C HIS A 155 -13.06 19.87 -4.17
N ALA A 156 -14.39 19.79 -4.14
CA ALA A 156 -15.21 19.44 -5.30
C ALA A 156 -14.84 20.25 -6.55
N GLY A 157 -14.81 19.57 -7.71
CA GLY A 157 -14.50 20.18 -8.99
C GLY A 157 -14.07 19.12 -10.01
N GLU A 158 -13.86 19.52 -11.25
CA GLU A 158 -13.54 18.59 -12.34
C GLU A 158 -12.23 17.83 -12.07
N ARG A 159 -11.17 18.52 -11.64
CA ARG A 159 -9.88 17.92 -11.30
C ARG A 159 -9.99 16.92 -10.15
N TYR A 160 -10.80 17.24 -9.13
CA TYR A 160 -11.10 16.33 -8.02
C TYR A 160 -11.75 15.04 -8.53
N ASN A 161 -12.79 15.15 -9.37
CA ASN A 161 -13.49 13.98 -9.91
C ASN A 161 -12.58 13.12 -10.81
N GLN A 162 -11.74 13.76 -11.62
CA GLN A 162 -10.78 13.05 -12.46
C GLN A 162 -9.74 12.29 -11.62
N LEU A 163 -9.19 12.93 -10.59
CA LEU A 163 -8.23 12.29 -9.69
C LEU A 163 -8.88 11.15 -8.89
N GLU A 164 -10.10 11.32 -8.38
CA GLU A 164 -10.85 10.27 -7.69
C GLU A 164 -10.97 9.02 -8.57
N GLN A 165 -11.39 9.19 -9.84
CA GLN A 165 -11.55 8.08 -10.78
C GLN A 165 -10.22 7.41 -11.14
N LEU A 166 -9.17 8.18 -11.39
CA LEU A 166 -7.86 7.64 -11.75
C LEU A 166 -7.21 6.89 -10.58
N LEU A 167 -7.29 7.45 -9.37
CA LEU A 167 -6.77 6.80 -8.16
C LEU A 167 -7.57 5.54 -7.81
N LYS A 168 -8.90 5.56 -7.99
CA LYS A 168 -9.73 4.35 -7.84
C LYS A 168 -9.27 3.26 -8.80
N LYS A 169 -9.12 3.58 -10.09
CA LYS A 169 -8.60 2.61 -11.09
C LYS A 169 -7.24 2.05 -10.70
N ARG A 170 -6.36 2.90 -10.15
CA ARG A 170 -5.03 2.47 -9.69
C ARG A 170 -5.11 1.51 -8.50
N LEU A 171 -5.98 1.79 -7.52
CA LEU A 171 -6.19 0.92 -6.37
C LEU A 171 -6.83 -0.42 -6.76
N ASP A 172 -7.81 -0.41 -7.66
CA ASP A 172 -8.44 -1.62 -8.17
C ASP A 172 -7.41 -2.50 -8.92
N LEU A 173 -6.55 -1.87 -9.71
CA LEU A 173 -5.46 -2.57 -10.39
C LEU A 173 -4.47 -3.16 -9.38
N ALA A 174 -4.07 -2.40 -8.36
CA ALA A 174 -3.15 -2.85 -7.32
C ALA A 174 -3.73 -3.99 -6.45
N GLY A 175 -5.05 -4.04 -6.26
CA GLY A 175 -5.75 -5.11 -5.54
C GLY A 175 -6.11 -6.33 -6.38
N SER A 176 -5.78 -6.33 -7.67
CA SER A 176 -6.11 -7.42 -8.58
C SER A 176 -5.08 -8.57 -8.52
N PRO A 177 -5.45 -9.81 -8.87
CA PRO A 177 -4.50 -10.91 -9.04
C PRO A 177 -3.38 -10.59 -10.03
N LEU A 178 -3.66 -9.73 -11.02
CA LEU A 178 -2.69 -9.26 -12.00
C LEU A 178 -1.56 -8.45 -11.32
N ALA A 179 -1.87 -7.65 -10.30
CA ALA A 179 -0.85 -6.89 -9.57
C ALA A 179 0.13 -7.82 -8.86
N SER A 180 -0.35 -8.89 -8.23
CA SER A 180 0.51 -9.90 -7.61
C SER A 180 1.45 -10.53 -8.66
N THR A 181 0.93 -10.84 -9.84
CA THR A 181 1.74 -11.37 -10.95
C THR A 181 2.80 -10.36 -11.39
N LEU A 182 2.45 -9.08 -11.50
CA LEU A 182 3.39 -8.01 -11.83
C LEU A 182 4.48 -7.80 -10.77
N ILE A 183 4.15 -8.03 -9.49
CA ILE A 183 5.14 -7.97 -8.40
C ILE A 183 6.21 -9.06 -8.57
N PHE A 184 5.81 -10.29 -8.89
CA PHE A 184 6.71 -11.44 -8.95
C PHE A 184 7.35 -11.69 -10.31
N ILE A 185 6.80 -11.14 -11.41
CA ILE A 185 7.33 -11.31 -12.76
C ILE A 185 7.80 -9.97 -13.34
N PRO A 186 9.09 -9.62 -13.17
CA PRO A 186 9.64 -8.32 -13.59
C PRO A 186 9.46 -8.00 -15.09
N PHE A 187 9.44 -9.04 -15.94
CA PHE A 187 9.25 -8.86 -17.38
C PHE A 187 7.90 -8.20 -17.72
N LEU A 188 6.83 -8.54 -17.00
CA LEU A 188 5.50 -7.97 -17.23
C LEU A 188 5.36 -6.49 -16.81
N ARG A 189 6.35 -5.97 -16.07
CA ARG A 189 6.42 -4.54 -15.68
C ARG A 189 6.94 -3.65 -16.81
N LYS A 190 7.61 -4.22 -17.80
CA LYS A 190 8.14 -3.45 -18.91
C LYS A 190 7.00 -2.81 -19.69
N ASP A 191 7.17 -1.53 -19.96
CA ASP A 191 6.32 -0.81 -20.90
C ASP A 191 6.75 -1.17 -22.31
N VAL A 192 5.98 -2.07 -22.91
CA VAL A 192 6.16 -2.49 -24.31
C VAL A 192 4.98 -2.03 -25.18
N GLY A 193 4.32 -0.93 -24.76
CA GLY A 193 3.23 -0.30 -25.48
C GLY A 193 1.91 -0.24 -24.69
N PRO A 194 0.91 0.49 -25.20
CA PRO A 194 -0.35 0.80 -24.50
C PRO A 194 -1.19 -0.43 -24.13
N TRP A 195 -0.97 -1.55 -24.82
CA TRP A 195 -1.67 -2.82 -24.61
C TRP A 195 -1.02 -3.65 -23.47
N SER A 196 0.25 -3.37 -23.13
CA SER A 196 0.96 -4.10 -22.08
C SER A 196 0.48 -3.71 -20.67
N PRO A 197 0.54 -4.62 -19.69
CA PRO A 197 0.23 -4.28 -18.30
C PRO A 197 1.07 -3.12 -17.77
N GLY A 198 2.39 -3.13 -18.05
CA GLY A 198 3.30 -2.04 -17.68
C GLY A 198 2.93 -0.71 -18.33
N GLY A 199 2.63 -0.71 -19.62
CA GLY A 199 2.20 0.50 -20.35
C GLY A 199 0.90 1.08 -19.81
N LYS A 200 -0.09 0.24 -19.48
CA LYS A 200 -1.34 0.72 -18.86
C LYS A 200 -1.12 1.38 -17.50
N ILE A 201 -0.24 0.79 -16.68
CA ILE A 201 0.11 1.37 -15.37
C ILE A 201 0.83 2.71 -15.55
N ASN A 202 1.80 2.78 -16.46
CA ASN A 202 2.55 4.00 -16.75
C ASN A 202 1.64 5.11 -17.30
N ALA A 203 0.76 4.81 -18.23
CA ALA A 203 -0.19 5.78 -18.77
C ALA A 203 -1.14 6.31 -17.69
N LEU A 204 -1.60 5.44 -16.78
CA LEU A 204 -2.44 5.84 -15.65
C LEU A 204 -1.67 6.74 -14.68
N GLN A 205 -0.41 6.39 -14.38
CA GLN A 205 0.46 7.20 -13.52
C GLN A 205 0.72 8.58 -14.12
N GLN A 206 1.06 8.66 -15.39
CA GLN A 206 1.31 9.94 -16.06
C GLN A 206 0.11 10.89 -15.99
N LYS A 207 -1.11 10.37 -16.15
CA LYS A 207 -2.33 11.20 -16.01
C LYS A 207 -2.52 11.70 -14.58
N ILE A 208 -2.28 10.86 -13.57
CA ILE A 208 -2.34 11.26 -12.16
C ILE A 208 -1.30 12.34 -11.87
N ASP A 209 -0.06 12.12 -12.30
CA ASP A 209 1.05 13.05 -12.08
C ASP A 209 0.77 14.40 -12.75
N GLN A 210 0.25 14.41 -13.98
CA GLN A 210 -0.12 15.63 -14.67
C GLN A 210 -1.12 16.47 -13.84
N LEU A 211 -2.21 15.89 -13.39
CA LEU A 211 -3.22 16.60 -12.61
C LEU A 211 -2.67 17.11 -11.26
N LEU A 212 -1.81 16.30 -10.61
CA LEU A 212 -1.17 16.72 -9.36
C LEU A 212 -0.18 17.86 -9.57
N PHE A 213 0.63 17.81 -10.64
CA PHE A 213 1.57 18.90 -10.96
C PHE A 213 0.87 20.18 -11.39
N GLU A 214 -0.28 20.09 -12.05
CA GLU A 214 -1.12 21.25 -12.35
C GLU A 214 -1.62 21.91 -11.07
N GLU A 215 -2.13 21.13 -10.13
CA GLU A 215 -2.56 21.61 -8.80
C GLU A 215 -1.42 22.28 -8.03
N ILE A 216 -0.24 21.65 -8.00
CA ILE A 216 0.93 22.21 -7.32
C ILE A 216 1.34 23.55 -7.96
N ARG A 217 1.31 23.65 -9.28
CA ARG A 217 1.66 24.89 -9.99
C ARG A 217 0.69 26.02 -9.66
N GLU A 218 -0.59 25.74 -9.66
CA GLU A 218 -1.60 26.74 -9.30
C GLU A 218 -1.44 27.25 -7.87
N ARG A 219 -1.21 26.35 -6.92
CA ARG A 219 -1.00 26.74 -5.50
C ARG A 219 0.30 27.49 -5.25
N ARG A 220 1.29 27.33 -6.11
CA ARG A 220 2.53 28.11 -6.01
C ARG A 220 2.43 29.49 -6.66
N ALA A 221 1.47 29.68 -7.55
CA ALA A 221 1.22 30.94 -8.23
C ALA A 221 0.29 31.85 -7.44
N ASN A 222 -0.50 31.31 -6.51
CA ASN A 222 -1.40 32.03 -5.59
C ASN A 222 -0.77 32.13 -4.20
#